data_21ef2c2e63589b6a9081d1dc56ba8666
#
_entry.id   21ef2c2e63589b6a9081d1dc56ba8666
#
_cell.length_a   1.000
_cell.length_b   1.000
_cell.length_c   1.000
_cell.angle_alpha   90.00
_cell.angle_beta   90.00
_cell.angle_gamma   90.00
#
_symmetry.space_group_name_H-M   'P 1'
#
loop_
_entity.id
_entity.type
_entity.pdbx_description
1 polymer ?
#
loop_
_entity_poly.entity_id
_entity_poly.type
_entity_poly.pdbx_seq_one_letter_code
_entity_poly.pdbx_strand_id
1 'polypeptide(L)'
;MRILSPHRAREVEEGPIVTNSDSLSTAPSPSLARHALFSGGIAGAAVVVWTLLEFAFGFHGERIHLRQYSGLAAMVFPIAAIALGIMRWRDRGLGGTIRFSQAFGCGLAIGMVFAAIVGAFSWVYVSMINPSFIETLLAQYPALMQERGMTPDEIAAAMEVARARSTAGGYAFEVFAQMLISAFLIALFASVIVRRRS
;
A
#
# COMPACT_ATOMS: atom_id res chain seq x y z
N MET A 1 -82.43 -39.80 -18.23
CA MET A 1 -81.38 -39.92 -19.16
C MET A 1 -80.90 -38.50 -19.53
N ARG A 2 -79.82 -37.98 -18.83
CA ARG A 2 -79.32 -36.64 -18.99
C ARG A 2 -77.97 -36.70 -19.69
N ILE A 3 -77.92 -36.12 -20.87
CA ILE A 3 -76.74 -36.04 -21.70
C ILE A 3 -75.88 -34.89 -21.20
N LEU A 4 -74.61 -35.19 -20.83
CA LEU A 4 -73.62 -34.23 -20.37
C LEU A 4 -73.00 -33.54 -21.58
N SER A 5 -72.98 -32.20 -21.57
CA SER A 5 -72.32 -31.31 -22.54
C SER A 5 -70.79 -31.39 -22.44
N PRO A 6 -70.05 -31.33 -23.54
CA PRO A 6 -68.61 -31.30 -23.48
C PRO A 6 -68.05 -29.97 -23.04
N HIS A 7 -67.05 -30.07 -22.17
CA HIS A 7 -66.23 -28.97 -21.67
C HIS A 7 -65.52 -28.25 -22.78
N ARG A 8 -65.76 -26.94 -22.84
CA ARG A 8 -65.01 -26.02 -23.74
C ARG A 8 -63.60 -25.84 -23.19
N ALA A 9 -62.63 -26.38 -23.88
CA ALA A 9 -61.24 -26.10 -23.61
C ALA A 9 -60.95 -24.60 -23.84
N ARG A 10 -60.49 -23.92 -22.79
CA ARG A 10 -59.96 -22.54 -22.92
C ARG A 10 -58.55 -22.69 -23.55
N GLU A 11 -58.38 -22.23 -24.76
CA GLU A 11 -57.10 -21.89 -25.32
C GLU A 11 -56.49 -20.76 -24.47
N VAL A 12 -55.42 -21.11 -23.80
CA VAL A 12 -54.55 -20.13 -23.13
C VAL A 12 -53.73 -19.51 -24.23
N GLU A 13 -54.07 -18.27 -24.63
CA GLU A 13 -53.30 -17.47 -25.51
C GLU A 13 -51.95 -17.15 -24.83
N GLU A 14 -50.89 -17.87 -25.20
CA GLU A 14 -49.52 -17.57 -24.83
C GLU A 14 -49.14 -16.22 -25.44
N GLY A 15 -49.31 -15.14 -24.68
CA GLY A 15 -48.76 -13.85 -25.04
C GLY A 15 -47.23 -13.93 -25.16
N PRO A 16 -46.62 -13.15 -26.06
CA PRO A 16 -45.16 -13.20 -26.26
C PRO A 16 -44.42 -12.96 -24.96
N ILE A 17 -43.61 -13.93 -24.56
CA ILE A 17 -42.65 -13.78 -23.46
C ILE A 17 -41.70 -12.66 -23.88
N VAL A 18 -41.97 -11.45 -23.41
CA VAL A 18 -41.02 -10.34 -23.48
C VAL A 18 -39.86 -10.72 -22.57
N THR A 19 -38.88 -11.40 -23.15
CA THR A 19 -37.56 -11.56 -22.50
C THR A 19 -36.93 -10.20 -22.48
N ASN A 20 -37.19 -9.51 -21.37
CA ASN A 20 -36.53 -8.24 -21.05
C ASN A 20 -35.08 -8.53 -20.66
N SER A 21 -34.29 -9.02 -21.63
CA SER A 21 -32.84 -9.22 -21.55
C SER A 21 -32.09 -7.91 -21.80
N ASP A 22 -32.79 -6.78 -21.74
CA ASP A 22 -32.17 -5.48 -21.93
C ASP A 22 -31.50 -5.00 -20.65
N SER A 23 -30.18 -5.09 -20.73
CA SER A 23 -29.27 -4.16 -20.09
C SER A 23 -29.40 -4.06 -18.55
N LEU A 24 -29.06 -5.14 -17.85
CA LEU A 24 -28.22 -4.94 -16.70
C LEU A 24 -26.88 -4.41 -17.22
N SER A 25 -26.80 -3.11 -17.41
CA SER A 25 -25.57 -2.37 -17.57
C SER A 25 -24.73 -2.72 -16.33
N THR A 26 -23.94 -3.77 -16.44
CA THR A 26 -22.93 -4.12 -15.46
C THR A 26 -21.91 -3.00 -15.52
N ALA A 27 -22.10 -1.99 -14.67
CA ALA A 27 -21.02 -1.05 -14.40
C ALA A 27 -19.76 -1.88 -14.12
N PRO A 28 -18.65 -1.66 -14.84
CA PRO A 28 -17.48 -2.49 -14.69
C PRO A 28 -17.08 -2.50 -13.22
N SER A 29 -17.04 -3.68 -12.63
CA SER A 29 -16.59 -3.83 -11.24
C SER A 29 -15.23 -3.16 -11.11
N PRO A 30 -15.01 -2.30 -10.11
CA PRO A 30 -13.75 -1.59 -9.98
C PRO A 30 -12.61 -2.59 -9.92
N SER A 31 -11.64 -2.51 -10.85
CA SER A 31 -10.53 -3.44 -10.85
C SER A 31 -9.67 -3.19 -9.62
N LEU A 32 -9.26 -4.25 -8.92
CA LEU A 32 -8.37 -4.17 -7.75
C LEU A 32 -7.09 -3.40 -8.10
N ALA A 33 -6.54 -3.61 -9.29
CA ALA A 33 -5.35 -2.91 -9.76
C ALA A 33 -5.53 -1.38 -9.78
N ARG A 34 -6.65 -0.89 -10.35
CA ARG A 34 -6.95 0.54 -10.37
C ARG A 34 -7.12 1.11 -8.97
N HIS A 35 -7.77 0.36 -8.10
CA HIS A 35 -7.96 0.76 -6.71
C HIS A 35 -6.64 0.83 -5.95
N ALA A 36 -5.76 -0.16 -6.14
CA ALA A 36 -4.43 -0.20 -5.53
C ALA A 36 -3.53 0.93 -6.05
N LEU A 37 -3.53 1.18 -7.37
CA LEU A 37 -2.79 2.29 -7.98
C LEU A 37 -3.22 3.64 -7.42
N PHE A 38 -4.52 3.86 -7.27
CA PHE A 38 -5.03 5.11 -6.71
C PHE A 38 -4.66 5.28 -5.23
N SER A 39 -4.95 4.28 -4.39
CA SER A 39 -4.72 4.37 -2.94
C SER A 39 -3.23 4.37 -2.59
N GLY A 40 -2.44 3.48 -3.20
CA GLY A 40 -0.99 3.42 -3.03
C GLY A 40 -0.28 4.63 -3.63
N GLY A 41 -0.79 5.15 -4.75
CA GLY A 41 -0.29 6.36 -5.39
C GLY A 41 -0.43 7.59 -4.51
N ILE A 42 -1.60 7.79 -3.90
CA ILE A 42 -1.81 8.90 -2.94
C ILE A 42 -0.87 8.78 -1.75
N ALA A 43 -0.73 7.58 -1.17
CA ALA A 43 0.17 7.38 -0.04
C ALA A 43 1.63 7.63 -0.41
N GLY A 44 2.07 7.12 -1.57
CA GLY A 44 3.42 7.33 -2.08
C GLY A 44 3.71 8.82 -2.31
N ALA A 45 2.79 9.54 -2.97
CA ALA A 45 2.91 10.96 -3.18
C ALA A 45 2.96 11.75 -1.86
N ALA A 46 2.14 11.37 -0.87
CA ALA A 46 2.17 12.01 0.45
C ALA A 46 3.51 11.84 1.15
N VAL A 47 4.11 10.63 1.10
CA VAL A 47 5.44 10.39 1.68
C VAL A 47 6.53 11.11 0.89
N VAL A 48 6.43 11.19 -0.43
CA VAL A 48 7.37 12.00 -1.24
C VAL A 48 7.35 13.47 -0.81
N VAL A 49 6.16 14.06 -0.69
CA VAL A 49 6.00 15.45 -0.22
C VAL A 49 6.54 15.58 1.21
N TRP A 50 6.24 14.66 2.10
CA TRP A 50 6.76 14.65 3.46
C TRP A 50 8.28 14.65 3.49
N THR A 51 8.93 13.77 2.73
CA THR A 51 10.40 13.69 2.63
C THR A 51 11.02 14.98 2.10
N LEU A 52 10.37 15.64 1.14
CA LEU A 52 10.84 16.96 0.64
C LEU A 52 10.69 18.04 1.70
N LEU A 53 9.63 18.00 2.51
CA LEU A 53 9.48 18.90 3.66
C LEU A 53 10.54 18.65 4.72
N GLU A 54 10.82 17.37 5.06
CA GLU A 54 11.91 17.00 5.97
C GLU A 54 13.25 17.55 5.50
N PHE A 55 13.53 17.45 4.21
CA PHE A 55 14.72 18.02 3.61
C PHE A 55 14.77 19.54 3.74
N ALA A 56 13.67 20.22 3.39
CA ALA A 56 13.57 21.68 3.48
C ALA A 56 13.72 22.20 4.93
N PHE A 57 13.28 21.44 5.92
CA PHE A 57 13.44 21.78 7.34
C PHE A 57 14.78 21.32 7.95
N GLY A 58 15.69 20.78 7.14
CA GLY A 58 17.03 20.37 7.56
C GLY A 58 17.10 19.05 8.34
N PHE A 59 16.03 18.24 8.33
CA PHE A 59 16.01 16.92 8.99
C PHE A 59 16.89 15.88 8.29
N HIS A 60 17.37 16.17 7.10
CA HIS A 60 18.31 15.34 6.34
C HIS A 60 19.75 15.89 6.36
N GLY A 61 20.03 16.85 7.23
CA GLY A 61 21.32 17.50 7.41
C GLY A 61 21.56 17.85 8.87
N GLU A 62 21.55 19.13 9.22
CA GLU A 62 21.89 19.65 10.55
C GLU A 62 21.00 19.06 11.67
N ARG A 63 19.72 18.76 11.38
CA ARG A 63 18.74 18.24 12.35
C ARG A 63 18.46 16.74 12.18
N ILE A 64 19.41 15.99 11.66
CA ILE A 64 19.20 14.58 11.32
C ILE A 64 18.84 13.70 12.53
N HIS A 65 19.21 14.09 13.75
CA HIS A 65 18.79 13.43 14.99
C HIS A 65 17.26 13.45 15.21
N LEU A 66 16.53 14.40 14.60
CA LEU A 66 15.06 14.46 14.67
C LEU A 66 14.39 13.56 13.62
N ARG A 67 15.13 13.07 12.62
CA ARG A 67 14.59 12.26 11.53
C ARG A 67 13.87 11.00 12.01
N GLN A 68 14.33 10.38 13.08
CA GLN A 68 13.67 9.19 13.64
C GLN A 68 12.21 9.48 14.08
N TYR A 69 11.95 10.64 14.65
CA TYR A 69 10.60 11.04 15.07
C TYR A 69 9.73 11.40 13.88
N SER A 70 10.29 12.11 12.92
CA SER A 70 9.60 12.46 11.68
C SER A 70 9.26 11.23 10.84
N GLY A 71 10.17 10.25 10.76
CA GLY A 71 9.91 8.97 10.11
C GLY A 71 8.77 8.17 10.75
N LEU A 72 8.64 8.21 12.09
CA LEU A 72 7.50 7.62 12.78
C LEU A 72 6.19 8.34 12.42
N ALA A 73 6.19 9.66 12.35
CA ALA A 73 5.02 10.42 11.92
C ALA A 73 4.61 10.08 10.48
N ALA A 74 5.57 9.87 9.59
CA ALA A 74 5.33 9.47 8.20
C ALA A 74 4.61 8.12 8.07
N MET A 75 4.69 7.23 9.07
CA MET A 75 3.98 5.94 9.07
C MET A 75 2.45 6.07 9.05
N VAL A 76 1.92 7.23 9.41
CA VAL A 76 0.46 7.51 9.32
C VAL A 76 -0.04 7.35 7.88
N PHE A 77 0.75 7.75 6.86
CA PHE A 77 0.32 7.69 5.46
C PHE A 77 0.06 6.26 4.96
N PRO A 78 1.00 5.30 5.05
CA PRO A 78 0.73 3.94 4.61
C PRO A 78 -0.32 3.23 5.48
N ILE A 79 -0.36 3.49 6.80
CA ILE A 79 -1.38 2.92 7.69
C ILE A 79 -2.78 3.38 7.24
N ALA A 80 -2.97 4.69 7.07
CA ALA A 80 -4.25 5.23 6.64
C ALA A 80 -4.63 4.74 5.23
N ALA A 81 -3.71 4.76 4.28
CA ALA A 81 -3.98 4.35 2.91
C ALA A 81 -4.37 2.88 2.79
N ILE A 82 -3.68 1.98 3.49
CA ILE A 82 -3.98 0.54 3.47
C ILE A 82 -5.30 0.28 4.18
N ALA A 83 -5.50 0.81 5.39
CA ALA A 83 -6.72 0.58 6.16
C ALA A 83 -7.97 1.15 5.45
N LEU A 84 -7.92 2.42 5.03
CA LEU A 84 -9.02 3.06 4.30
C LEU A 84 -9.22 2.44 2.92
N GLY A 85 -8.14 2.02 2.25
CA GLY A 85 -8.20 1.34 0.97
C GLY A 85 -8.94 0.01 1.08
N ILE A 86 -8.62 -0.82 2.07
CA ILE A 86 -9.33 -2.08 2.33
C ILE A 86 -10.81 -1.81 2.65
N MET A 87 -11.11 -0.81 3.49
CA MET A 87 -12.50 -0.47 3.82
C MET A 87 -13.28 -0.01 2.58
N ARG A 88 -12.70 0.88 1.76
CA ARG A 88 -13.35 1.33 0.52
C ARG A 88 -13.56 0.20 -0.47
N TRP A 89 -12.59 -0.72 -0.57
CA TRP A 89 -12.72 -1.90 -1.42
C TRP A 89 -13.83 -2.83 -0.95
N ARG A 90 -13.92 -3.08 0.37
CA ARG A 90 -15.02 -3.82 0.98
C ARG A 90 -16.37 -3.19 0.67
N ASP A 91 -16.52 -1.88 0.93
CA ASP A 91 -17.83 -1.21 0.90
C ASP A 91 -18.32 -0.94 -0.53
N ARG A 92 -17.42 -0.57 -1.45
CA ARG A 92 -17.78 -0.21 -2.83
C ARG A 92 -17.53 -1.33 -3.84
N GLY A 93 -16.56 -2.20 -3.58
CA GLY A 93 -16.18 -3.28 -4.49
C GLY A 93 -16.85 -4.62 -4.20
N LEU A 94 -17.14 -4.92 -2.94
CA LEU A 94 -17.59 -6.23 -2.48
C LEU A 94 -18.93 -6.20 -1.72
N GLY A 95 -19.66 -5.09 -1.75
CA GLY A 95 -20.98 -5.01 -1.15
C GLY A 95 -21.02 -5.06 0.39
N GLY A 96 -19.94 -4.65 1.06
CA GLY A 96 -19.89 -4.48 2.53
C GLY A 96 -19.30 -5.66 3.30
N THR A 97 -19.05 -6.80 2.68
CA THR A 97 -18.41 -7.96 3.30
C THR A 97 -17.08 -8.25 2.64
N ILE A 98 -16.07 -8.68 3.41
CA ILE A 98 -14.77 -9.02 2.88
C ILE A 98 -14.15 -10.18 3.67
N ARG A 99 -13.61 -11.16 2.96
CA ARG A 99 -12.83 -12.26 3.57
C ARG A 99 -11.42 -11.77 3.88
N PHE A 100 -10.77 -12.41 4.86
CA PHE A 100 -9.39 -12.06 5.23
C PHE A 100 -8.43 -12.05 4.03
N SER A 101 -8.45 -13.08 3.20
CA SER A 101 -7.56 -13.19 2.03
C SER A 101 -7.78 -12.07 1.01
N GLN A 102 -9.02 -11.63 0.82
CA GLN A 102 -9.35 -10.50 -0.07
C GLN A 102 -8.88 -9.18 0.52
N ALA A 103 -9.08 -8.97 1.82
CA ALA A 103 -8.62 -7.78 2.53
C ALA A 103 -7.08 -7.69 2.50
N PHE A 104 -6.42 -8.81 2.83
CA PHE A 104 -4.96 -8.90 2.83
C PHE A 104 -4.37 -8.70 1.43
N GLY A 105 -4.92 -9.36 0.41
CA GLY A 105 -4.49 -9.16 -0.98
C GLY A 105 -4.68 -7.71 -1.47
N CYS A 106 -5.79 -7.06 -1.09
CA CYS A 106 -6.01 -5.65 -1.38
C CYS A 106 -4.97 -4.77 -0.69
N GLY A 107 -4.71 -4.99 0.61
CA GLY A 107 -3.72 -4.25 1.37
C GLY A 107 -2.30 -4.41 0.82
N LEU A 108 -1.92 -5.64 0.44
CA LEU A 108 -0.62 -5.91 -0.21
C LEU A 108 -0.49 -5.20 -1.57
N ALA A 109 -1.54 -5.22 -2.39
CA ALA A 109 -1.51 -4.54 -3.68
C ALA A 109 -1.31 -3.02 -3.51
N ILE A 110 -2.00 -2.40 -2.54
CA ILE A 110 -1.81 -0.99 -2.19
C ILE A 110 -0.38 -0.75 -1.69
N GLY A 111 0.09 -1.61 -0.79
CA GLY A 111 1.43 -1.53 -0.21
C GLY A 111 2.55 -1.69 -1.24
N MET A 112 2.39 -2.56 -2.23
CA MET A 112 3.34 -2.74 -3.32
C MET A 112 3.50 -1.47 -4.16
N VAL A 113 2.37 -0.84 -4.55
CA VAL A 113 2.39 0.42 -5.29
C VAL A 113 3.06 1.53 -4.48
N PHE A 114 2.69 1.64 -3.21
CA PHE A 114 3.29 2.58 -2.27
C PHE A 114 4.81 2.39 -2.17
N ALA A 115 5.27 1.16 -1.90
CA ALA A 115 6.68 0.84 -1.75
C ALA A 115 7.47 1.12 -3.04
N ALA A 116 6.90 0.81 -4.21
CA ALA A 116 7.52 1.06 -5.50
C ALA A 116 7.72 2.57 -5.75
N ILE A 117 6.74 3.40 -5.41
CA ILE A 117 6.85 4.87 -5.57
C ILE A 117 7.90 5.43 -4.62
N VAL A 118 7.88 5.03 -3.34
CA VAL A 118 8.83 5.54 -2.35
C VAL A 118 10.25 5.07 -2.66
N GLY A 119 10.43 3.80 -3.06
CA GLY A 119 11.73 3.26 -3.48
C GLY A 119 12.30 3.98 -4.71
N ALA A 120 11.47 4.17 -5.75
CA ALA A 120 11.88 4.90 -6.96
C ALA A 120 12.24 6.37 -6.64
N PHE A 121 11.43 7.03 -5.82
CA PHE A 121 11.73 8.39 -5.37
C PHE A 121 13.02 8.45 -4.54
N SER A 122 13.28 7.46 -3.68
CA SER A 122 14.50 7.41 -2.89
C SER A 122 15.76 7.36 -3.76
N TRP A 123 15.71 6.66 -4.90
CA TRP A 123 16.79 6.69 -5.88
C TRP A 123 17.01 8.10 -6.44
N VAL A 124 15.94 8.75 -6.89
CA VAL A 124 16.00 10.14 -7.40
C VAL A 124 16.52 11.08 -6.32
N TYR A 125 16.05 10.92 -5.10
CA TYR A 125 16.40 11.75 -3.96
C TYR A 125 17.92 11.73 -3.68
N VAL A 126 18.50 10.54 -3.51
CA VAL A 126 19.93 10.43 -3.20
C VAL A 126 20.85 10.61 -4.41
N SER A 127 20.33 10.51 -5.64
CA SER A 127 21.13 10.72 -6.85
C SER A 127 21.13 12.15 -7.33
N MET A 128 20.03 12.91 -7.11
CA MET A 128 19.82 14.20 -7.76
C MET A 128 19.48 15.33 -6.77
N ILE A 129 18.71 15.06 -5.72
CA ILE A 129 18.21 16.10 -4.81
C ILE A 129 19.19 16.31 -3.65
N ASN A 130 19.64 15.23 -3.02
CA ASN A 130 20.57 15.27 -1.89
C ASN A 130 21.64 14.17 -2.00
N PRO A 131 22.64 14.31 -2.88
CA PRO A 131 23.68 13.31 -3.09
C PRO A 131 24.54 13.04 -1.84
N SER A 132 24.67 14.00 -0.93
CA SER A 132 25.42 13.84 0.32
C SER A 132 24.65 13.10 1.43
N PHE A 133 23.37 12.77 1.20
CA PHE A 133 22.52 12.19 2.22
C PHE A 133 23.03 10.84 2.75
N ILE A 134 23.51 9.97 1.86
CA ILE A 134 24.07 8.66 2.23
C ILE A 134 25.30 8.86 3.13
N GLU A 135 26.19 9.78 2.78
CA GLU A 135 27.38 10.07 3.57
C GLU A 135 26.99 10.64 4.96
N THR A 136 26.00 11.52 5.00
CA THR A 136 25.45 12.08 6.25
C THR A 136 24.88 10.98 7.15
N LEU A 137 24.21 9.97 6.60
CA LEU A 137 23.74 8.80 7.35
C LEU A 137 24.90 7.96 7.86
N LEU A 138 25.87 7.65 7.00
CA LEU A 138 27.03 6.85 7.36
C LEU A 138 27.88 7.48 8.47
N ALA A 139 27.95 8.82 8.50
CA ALA A 139 28.70 9.54 9.53
C ALA A 139 28.15 9.33 10.97
N GLN A 140 26.89 8.91 11.10
CA GLN A 140 26.27 8.67 12.41
C GLN A 140 26.46 7.23 12.92
N TYR A 141 26.74 6.28 12.04
CA TYR A 141 26.82 4.87 12.40
C TYR A 141 27.89 4.55 13.45
N PRO A 142 29.11 5.12 13.38
CA PRO A 142 30.17 4.83 14.38
C PRO A 142 29.70 5.14 15.80
N ALA A 143 29.07 6.29 16.03
CA ALA A 143 28.58 6.68 17.35
C ALA A 143 27.51 5.69 17.86
N LEU A 144 26.55 5.32 17.01
CA LEU A 144 25.51 4.35 17.36
C LEU A 144 26.06 2.95 17.65
N MET A 145 27.11 2.53 16.94
CA MET A 145 27.77 1.24 17.15
C MET A 145 28.58 1.26 18.47
N GLN A 146 29.23 2.38 18.75
CA GLN A 146 29.95 2.56 20.00
C GLN A 146 29.01 2.53 21.22
N GLU A 147 27.83 3.18 21.13
CA GLU A 147 26.78 3.12 22.17
C GLU A 147 26.28 1.69 22.41
N ARG A 148 26.33 0.82 21.38
CA ARG A 148 25.98 -0.60 21.48
C ARG A 148 27.12 -1.47 22.00
N GLY A 149 28.26 -0.89 22.37
CA GLY A 149 29.42 -1.58 22.94
C GLY A 149 30.32 -2.27 21.92
N MET A 150 30.22 -1.93 20.62
CA MET A 150 31.13 -2.46 19.60
C MET A 150 32.53 -1.89 19.77
N THR A 151 33.53 -2.73 19.54
CA THR A 151 34.94 -2.32 19.56
C THR A 151 35.31 -1.50 18.32
N PRO A 152 36.39 -0.69 18.36
CA PRO A 152 36.82 0.10 17.20
C PRO A 152 37.07 -0.74 15.93
N ASP A 153 37.61 -1.97 16.07
CA ASP A 153 37.88 -2.87 14.95
C ASP A 153 36.58 -3.41 14.34
N GLU A 154 35.59 -3.77 15.17
CA GLU A 154 34.26 -4.18 14.72
C GLU A 154 33.53 -3.02 14.01
N ILE A 155 33.66 -1.81 14.52
CA ILE A 155 33.10 -0.62 13.88
C ILE A 155 33.76 -0.39 12.52
N ALA A 156 35.08 -0.47 12.44
CA ALA A 156 35.81 -0.30 11.16
C ALA A 156 35.37 -1.32 10.10
N ALA A 157 35.28 -2.60 10.48
CA ALA A 157 34.84 -3.66 9.57
C ALA A 157 33.36 -3.47 9.15
N ALA A 158 32.48 -3.11 10.07
CA ALA A 158 31.07 -2.85 9.76
C ALA A 158 30.90 -1.63 8.85
N MET A 159 31.70 -0.58 9.03
CA MET A 159 31.68 0.61 8.19
C MET A 159 32.18 0.35 6.77
N GLU A 160 33.17 -0.53 6.59
CA GLU A 160 33.63 -0.96 5.27
C GLU A 160 32.49 -1.62 4.50
N VAL A 161 31.79 -2.58 5.12
CA VAL A 161 30.62 -3.26 4.53
C VAL A 161 29.48 -2.27 4.25
N ALA A 162 29.22 -1.35 5.18
CA ALA A 162 28.19 -0.35 5.02
C ALA A 162 28.48 0.56 3.81
N ARG A 163 29.70 1.06 3.67
CA ARG A 163 30.12 1.89 2.51
C ARG A 163 30.02 1.15 1.20
N ALA A 164 30.45 -0.11 1.13
CA ALA A 164 30.38 -0.91 -0.08
C ALA A 164 28.95 -1.11 -0.59
N ARG A 165 27.95 -1.14 0.30
CA ARG A 165 26.52 -1.30 -0.03
C ARG A 165 25.81 0.01 -0.25
N SER A 166 26.36 1.13 0.19
CA SER A 166 25.73 2.45 0.18
C SER A 166 25.80 3.13 -1.18
N THR A 167 25.29 2.45 -2.19
CA THR A 167 25.03 3.02 -3.52
C THR A 167 23.61 3.58 -3.59
N ALA A 168 23.34 4.50 -4.52
CA ALA A 168 21.99 5.02 -4.72
C ALA A 168 20.96 3.92 -5.00
N GLY A 169 21.34 2.92 -5.81
CA GLY A 169 20.49 1.77 -6.08
C GLY A 169 20.29 0.86 -4.87
N GLY A 170 21.36 0.62 -4.11
CA GLY A 170 21.31 -0.15 -2.85
C GLY A 170 20.39 0.49 -1.82
N TYR A 171 20.54 1.80 -1.62
CA TYR A 171 19.67 2.55 -0.71
C TYR A 171 18.20 2.51 -1.16
N ALA A 172 17.93 2.73 -2.43
CA ALA A 172 16.56 2.69 -2.97
C ALA A 172 15.91 1.30 -2.80
N PHE A 173 16.68 0.24 -3.04
CA PHE A 173 16.21 -1.13 -2.83
C PHE A 173 15.94 -1.42 -1.34
N GLU A 174 16.82 -0.97 -0.46
CA GLU A 174 16.62 -1.10 1.00
C GLU A 174 15.35 -0.40 1.46
N VAL A 175 15.12 0.85 1.01
CA VAL A 175 13.90 1.60 1.30
C VAL A 175 12.68 0.88 0.74
N PHE A 176 12.73 0.41 -0.51
CA PHE A 176 11.64 -0.36 -1.11
C PHE A 176 11.31 -1.61 -0.28
N ALA A 177 12.31 -2.40 0.07
CA ALA A 177 12.13 -3.62 0.86
C ALA A 177 11.57 -3.33 2.26
N GLN A 178 12.06 -2.29 2.92
CA GLN A 178 11.56 -1.86 4.23
C GLN A 178 10.11 -1.40 4.16
N MET A 179 9.74 -0.61 3.15
CA MET A 179 8.36 -0.16 2.95
C MET A 179 7.44 -1.34 2.62
N LEU A 180 7.91 -2.31 1.86
CA LEU A 180 7.13 -3.52 1.53
C LEU A 180 6.89 -4.39 2.77
N ILE A 181 7.91 -4.60 3.62
CA ILE A 181 7.75 -5.32 4.88
C ILE A 181 6.77 -4.59 5.80
N SER A 182 6.90 -3.28 5.92
CA SER A 182 5.97 -2.45 6.71
C SER A 182 4.54 -2.56 6.19
N ALA A 183 4.36 -2.46 4.88
CA ALA A 183 3.05 -2.60 4.24
C ALA A 183 2.45 -4.00 4.44
N PHE A 184 3.26 -5.05 4.41
CA PHE A 184 2.84 -6.42 4.71
C PHE A 184 2.27 -6.52 6.14
N LEU A 185 2.99 -6.00 7.14
CA LEU A 185 2.53 -6.00 8.52
C LEU A 185 1.26 -5.17 8.70
N ILE A 186 1.21 -3.97 8.12
CA ILE A 186 0.02 -3.12 8.17
C ILE A 186 -1.18 -3.83 7.52
N ALA A 187 -1.01 -4.44 6.34
CA ALA A 187 -2.06 -5.17 5.65
C ALA A 187 -2.55 -6.37 6.46
N LEU A 188 -1.64 -7.08 7.12
CA LEU A 188 -1.98 -8.21 7.98
C LEU A 188 -2.89 -7.76 9.14
N PHE A 189 -2.48 -6.76 9.91
CA PHE A 189 -3.26 -6.25 11.04
C PHE A 189 -4.57 -5.60 10.59
N ALA A 190 -4.54 -4.75 9.57
CA ALA A 190 -5.73 -4.10 9.05
C ALA A 190 -6.77 -5.12 8.56
N SER A 191 -6.33 -6.21 7.93
CA SER A 191 -7.22 -7.27 7.42
C SER A 191 -7.92 -8.04 8.54
N VAL A 192 -7.25 -8.22 9.69
CA VAL A 192 -7.87 -8.84 10.87
C VAL A 192 -8.97 -7.94 11.44
N ILE A 193 -8.70 -6.62 11.50
CA ILE A 193 -9.62 -5.63 12.11
C ILE A 193 -10.82 -5.36 11.19
N VAL A 194 -10.56 -5.19 9.88
CA VAL A 194 -11.58 -4.73 8.91
C VAL A 194 -12.52 -5.84 8.44
N ARG A 195 -12.08 -7.13 8.58
CA ARG A 195 -12.94 -8.25 8.16
C ARG A 195 -14.26 -8.23 8.93
N ARG A 196 -15.38 -8.25 8.20
CA ARG A 196 -16.68 -8.60 8.73
C ARG A 196 -17.04 -10.00 8.22
N ARG A 197 -17.36 -10.89 9.14
CA ARG A 197 -17.92 -12.22 8.78
C ARG A 197 -19.37 -11.99 8.36
N SER A 198 -19.74 -12.54 7.23
CA SER A 198 -21.14 -12.73 6.83
C SER A 198 -21.78 -13.78 7.73
#